data_e358fd87e47ce6aeec8e7b4f8304d082
#
_entry.id   e358fd87e47ce6aeec8e7b4f8304d082
#
_cell.length_a   1.000
_cell.length_b   1.000
_cell.length_c   1.000
_cell.angle_alpha   90.00
_cell.angle_beta   90.00
_cell.angle_gamma   90.00
#
_symmetry.space_group_name_H-M   'P 1'
#
loop_
_entity.id
_entity.type
_entity.pdbx_description
1 polymer ?
#
loop_
_entity_poly.entity_id
_entity_poly.type
_entity_poly.pdbx_seq_one_letter_code
_entity_poly.pdbx_strand_id
1 'polypeptide(L)'
;CYNKKTGRRIKACVPMHTFGHPMKIDELSAVCNEYHIELVEDAAESIGSFYKGRHTGTFGRVGAISFNGNKTITTGGGGMLLFQDEELGKFAKHLTTQAKVPHRWAFVHDHIGYNYRMPNINAALGCAQMENLDRYVSNKRETAERYREFFSHIPDVEFVVEPANSR
;
A
#
# COMPACT_ATOMS: atom_id res chain seq x y z
N CYS A 1 0.12 -5.15 24.29
CA CYS A 1 1.30 -4.26 24.28
C CYS A 1 0.92 -2.84 24.69
N TYR A 2 1.81 -2.20 25.49
CA TYR A 2 1.65 -0.82 25.93
C TYR A 2 2.95 -0.04 25.73
N ASN A 3 2.83 1.21 25.33
CA ASN A 3 3.95 2.11 25.24
C ASN A 3 4.46 2.45 26.66
N LYS A 4 5.70 2.11 26.96
CA LYS A 4 6.29 2.27 28.32
C LYS A 4 6.35 3.73 28.80
N LYS A 5 6.47 4.69 27.88
CA LYS A 5 6.54 6.12 28.22
C LYS A 5 5.17 6.76 28.43
N THR A 6 4.15 6.34 27.69
CA THR A 6 2.84 7.00 27.70
C THR A 6 1.75 6.17 28.38
N GLY A 7 1.99 4.89 28.68
CA GLY A 7 1.00 3.95 29.20
C GLY A 7 -0.14 3.62 28.22
N ARG A 8 -0.09 4.12 26.98
CA ARG A 8 -1.14 3.88 25.98
C ARG A 8 -0.98 2.49 25.37
N ARG A 9 -2.11 1.82 25.10
CA ARG A 9 -2.13 0.57 24.37
C ARG A 9 -1.68 0.81 22.92
N ILE A 10 -0.77 -0.02 22.43
CA ILE A 10 -0.39 -0.08 21.03
C ILE A 10 -1.48 -0.88 20.30
N LYS A 11 -2.19 -0.26 19.36
CA LYS A 11 -3.30 -0.88 18.65
C LYS A 11 -2.93 -1.35 17.25
N ALA A 12 -2.00 -0.67 16.60
CA ALA A 12 -1.61 -0.98 15.22
C ALA A 12 -0.11 -0.86 15.04
N CYS A 13 0.41 -1.64 14.10
CA CYS A 13 1.74 -1.55 13.52
C CYS A 13 1.57 -1.17 12.05
N VAL A 14 2.28 -0.13 11.61
CA VAL A 14 2.22 0.34 10.22
C VAL A 14 3.62 0.22 9.60
N PRO A 15 3.99 -0.97 9.11
CA PRO A 15 5.24 -1.16 8.39
C PRO A 15 5.16 -0.56 6.99
N MET A 16 6.28 -0.06 6.48
CA MET A 16 6.43 0.44 5.13
C MET A 16 7.29 -0.51 4.27
N HIS A 17 6.83 -0.81 3.07
CA HIS A 17 7.63 -1.50 2.04
C HIS A 17 8.44 -0.45 1.27
N THR A 18 9.58 -0.06 1.83
CA THR A 18 10.40 1.06 1.34
C THR A 18 10.90 0.81 -0.08
N PHE A 19 10.64 1.75 -0.97
CA PHE A 19 10.98 1.67 -2.40
C PHE A 19 10.44 0.43 -3.12
N GLY A 20 9.36 -0.16 -2.58
CA GLY A 20 8.78 -1.38 -3.12
C GLY A 20 9.47 -2.67 -2.67
N HIS A 21 10.53 -2.59 -1.87
CA HIS A 21 11.19 -3.75 -1.29
C HIS A 21 10.34 -4.31 -0.14
N PRO A 22 9.83 -5.54 -0.26
CA PRO A 22 9.04 -6.14 0.79
C PRO A 22 9.86 -6.37 2.05
N MET A 23 9.30 -5.99 3.19
CA MET A 23 9.83 -6.44 4.46
C MET A 23 9.44 -7.91 4.71
N LYS A 24 10.02 -8.53 5.75
CA LYS A 24 9.63 -9.88 6.21
C LYS A 24 8.25 -9.84 6.89
N ILE A 25 7.23 -9.59 6.08
CA ILE A 25 5.88 -9.28 6.54
C ILE A 25 5.20 -10.45 7.25
N ASP A 26 5.55 -11.68 6.91
CA ASP A 26 5.05 -12.89 7.56
C ASP A 26 5.55 -13.02 9.01
N GLU A 27 6.85 -12.76 9.26
CA GLU A 27 7.42 -12.74 10.60
C GLU A 27 6.76 -11.63 11.45
N LEU A 28 6.61 -10.43 10.88
CA LEU A 28 5.95 -9.32 11.55
C LEU A 28 4.47 -9.60 11.82
N SER A 29 3.77 -10.21 10.87
CA SER A 29 2.37 -10.62 11.03
C SER A 29 2.20 -11.61 12.19
N ALA A 30 3.11 -12.57 12.32
CA ALA A 30 3.09 -13.52 13.42
C ALA A 30 3.21 -12.81 14.78
N VAL A 31 4.16 -11.88 14.90
CA VAL A 31 4.33 -11.06 16.12
C VAL A 31 3.09 -10.19 16.38
N CYS A 32 2.56 -9.52 15.37
CA CYS A 32 1.37 -8.71 15.51
C CYS A 32 0.16 -9.51 15.99
N ASN A 33 -0.02 -10.73 15.48
CA ASN A 33 -1.09 -11.64 15.91
C ASN A 33 -0.90 -12.09 17.36
N GLU A 34 0.33 -12.48 17.76
CA GLU A 34 0.65 -12.87 19.13
C GLU A 34 0.29 -11.78 20.14
N TYR A 35 0.55 -10.52 19.81
CA TYR A 35 0.33 -9.38 20.70
C TYR A 35 -0.99 -8.65 20.48
N HIS A 36 -1.88 -9.16 19.63
CA HIS A 36 -3.16 -8.55 19.25
C HIS A 36 -2.99 -7.09 18.78
N ILE A 37 -2.03 -6.88 17.90
CA ILE A 37 -1.75 -5.60 17.23
C ILE A 37 -2.23 -5.70 15.80
N GLU A 38 -3.04 -4.74 15.34
CA GLU A 38 -3.49 -4.70 13.96
C GLU A 38 -2.33 -4.37 13.02
N LEU A 39 -2.18 -5.14 11.94
CA LEU A 39 -1.18 -4.88 10.91
C LEU A 39 -1.81 -4.08 9.78
N VAL A 40 -1.24 -2.92 9.48
CA VAL A 40 -1.67 -2.02 8.39
C VAL A 40 -0.46 -1.75 7.52
N GLU A 41 -0.48 -2.22 6.27
CA GLU A 41 0.68 -2.11 5.39
C GLU A 41 0.71 -0.75 4.67
N ASP A 42 1.80 -0.01 4.83
CA ASP A 42 2.14 1.08 3.92
C ASP A 42 2.83 0.48 2.69
N ALA A 43 2.02 0.22 1.66
CA ALA A 43 2.43 -0.32 0.38
C ALA A 43 2.43 0.77 -0.71
N ALA A 44 2.58 2.04 -0.31
CA ALA A 44 2.50 3.19 -1.22
C ALA A 44 3.52 3.17 -2.37
N GLU A 45 4.58 2.39 -2.25
CA GLU A 45 5.64 2.27 -3.26
C GLU A 45 5.73 0.88 -3.89
N SER A 46 4.85 -0.04 -3.52
CA SER A 46 5.03 -1.46 -3.79
C SER A 46 3.99 -2.09 -4.72
N ILE A 47 3.29 -1.29 -5.53
CA ILE A 47 2.41 -1.88 -6.55
C ILE A 47 3.24 -2.70 -7.55
N GLY A 48 2.85 -3.97 -7.73
CA GLY A 48 3.61 -4.93 -8.52
C GLY A 48 4.74 -5.63 -7.76
N SER A 49 4.90 -5.38 -6.45
CA SER A 49 5.86 -6.09 -5.59
C SER A 49 5.19 -7.26 -4.87
N PHE A 50 5.90 -8.38 -4.80
CA PHE A 50 5.43 -9.61 -4.21
C PHE A 50 6.43 -10.12 -3.16
N TYR A 51 5.91 -10.72 -2.10
CA TYR A 51 6.68 -11.46 -1.11
C TYR A 51 6.12 -12.87 -0.98
N LYS A 52 6.97 -13.90 -1.19
CA LYS A 52 6.56 -15.30 -1.20
C LYS A 52 5.33 -15.56 -2.09
N GLY A 53 5.30 -14.91 -3.27
CA GLY A 53 4.23 -15.07 -4.26
C GLY A 53 2.93 -14.32 -3.96
N ARG A 54 2.86 -13.55 -2.88
CA ARG A 54 1.69 -12.74 -2.50
C ARG A 54 2.02 -11.25 -2.61
N HIS A 55 1.11 -10.46 -3.18
CA HIS A 55 1.30 -9.02 -3.36
C HIS A 55 1.36 -8.30 -2.00
N THR A 56 2.34 -7.40 -1.86
CA THR A 56 2.45 -6.52 -0.69
C THR A 56 1.22 -5.62 -0.57
N GLY A 57 0.86 -5.25 0.65
CA GLY A 57 -0.40 -4.55 0.93
C GLY A 57 -1.61 -5.49 1.09
N THR A 58 -1.41 -6.82 1.01
CA THR A 58 -2.50 -7.79 1.19
C THR A 58 -2.32 -8.70 2.41
N PHE A 59 -1.23 -8.57 3.17
CA PHE A 59 -0.94 -9.40 4.33
C PHE A 59 -1.63 -8.91 5.60
N GLY A 60 -1.71 -7.60 5.78
CA GLY A 60 -2.34 -6.97 6.93
C GLY A 60 -3.85 -6.87 6.82
N ARG A 61 -4.46 -6.27 7.83
CA ARG A 61 -5.88 -5.97 7.85
C ARG A 61 -6.28 -4.97 6.77
N VAL A 62 -5.38 -4.02 6.48
CA VAL A 62 -5.51 -3.00 5.44
C VAL A 62 -4.15 -2.79 4.81
N GLY A 63 -4.11 -2.63 3.50
CA GLY A 63 -2.95 -2.13 2.76
C GLY A 63 -3.28 -0.82 2.05
N ALA A 64 -2.33 0.11 2.02
CA ALA A 64 -2.48 1.39 1.34
C ALA A 64 -1.54 1.46 0.13
N ILE A 65 -2.11 1.66 -1.06
CA ILE A 65 -1.39 1.89 -2.32
C ILE A 65 -1.48 3.36 -2.69
N SER A 66 -0.41 3.93 -3.21
CA SER A 66 -0.39 5.31 -3.71
C SER A 66 -0.38 5.35 -5.23
N PHE A 67 -1.13 6.30 -5.78
CA PHE A 67 -1.13 6.65 -7.21
C PHE A 67 -0.61 8.07 -7.45
N ASN A 68 0.28 8.54 -6.56
CA ASN A 68 0.94 9.83 -6.75
C ASN A 68 1.77 9.87 -8.03
N GLY A 69 2.12 11.07 -8.52
CA GLY A 69 2.77 11.29 -9.81
C GLY A 69 4.09 10.55 -10.04
N ASN A 70 4.82 10.24 -8.95
CA ASN A 70 6.12 9.55 -9.00
C ASN A 70 6.05 8.02 -8.85
N LYS A 71 4.85 7.43 -8.73
CA LYS A 71 4.69 5.98 -8.52
C LYS A 71 4.77 5.19 -9.83
N THR A 72 4.85 3.87 -9.73
CA THR A 72 4.93 2.97 -10.90
C THR A 72 3.78 3.17 -11.87
N ILE A 73 2.58 3.38 -11.33
CA ILE A 73 1.42 3.91 -12.05
C ILE A 73 0.89 5.13 -11.32
N THR A 74 0.27 6.04 -12.03
CA THR A 74 -0.23 7.28 -11.44
C THR A 74 -1.62 7.64 -11.94
N THR A 75 -2.38 8.29 -11.08
CA THR A 75 -3.62 8.98 -11.42
C THR A 75 -3.51 10.50 -11.23
N GLY A 76 -2.26 11.02 -11.18
CA GLY A 76 -1.95 12.40 -10.83
C GLY A 76 -1.96 12.64 -9.32
N GLY A 77 -2.66 11.83 -8.57
CA GLY A 77 -2.80 11.84 -7.12
C GLY A 77 -3.83 10.82 -6.68
N GLY A 78 -3.95 10.61 -5.37
CA GLY A 78 -4.86 9.61 -4.80
C GLY A 78 -4.19 8.29 -4.46
N GLY A 79 -4.98 7.30 -4.13
CA GLY A 79 -4.53 5.99 -3.70
C GLY A 79 -5.69 5.00 -3.62
N MET A 80 -5.40 3.82 -3.12
CA MET A 80 -6.35 2.74 -2.93
C MET A 80 -6.09 2.05 -1.60
N LEU A 81 -7.15 1.68 -0.91
CA LEU A 81 -7.08 0.79 0.24
C LEU A 81 -7.46 -0.63 -0.18
N LEU A 82 -6.68 -1.60 0.24
CA LEU A 82 -6.89 -3.01 0.02
C LEU A 82 -7.39 -3.66 1.31
N PHE A 83 -8.48 -4.40 1.21
CA PHE A 83 -9.10 -5.10 2.34
C PHE A 83 -9.32 -6.56 1.98
N GLN A 84 -9.22 -7.45 2.98
CA GLN A 84 -9.72 -8.82 2.88
C GLN A 84 -11.11 -8.95 3.52
N ASP A 85 -11.43 -8.09 4.47
CA ASP A 85 -12.72 -7.99 5.13
C ASP A 85 -13.62 -7.03 4.34
N GLU A 86 -14.66 -7.57 3.72
CA GLU A 86 -15.62 -6.83 2.90
C GLU A 86 -16.38 -5.76 3.70
N GLU A 87 -16.75 -6.06 4.95
CA GLU A 87 -17.49 -5.12 5.79
C GLU A 87 -16.60 -3.94 6.21
N LEU A 88 -15.33 -4.20 6.51
CA LEU A 88 -14.36 -3.14 6.75
C LEU A 88 -14.15 -2.28 5.50
N GLY A 89 -14.09 -2.89 4.33
CA GLY A 89 -14.00 -2.18 3.04
C GLY A 89 -15.21 -1.29 2.77
N LYS A 90 -16.42 -1.79 3.02
CA LYS A 90 -17.67 -1.01 2.93
C LYS A 90 -17.67 0.16 3.91
N PHE A 91 -17.25 -0.08 5.15
CA PHE A 91 -17.17 0.97 6.16
C PHE A 91 -16.13 2.05 5.78
N ALA A 92 -14.96 1.65 5.30
CA ALA A 92 -13.95 2.60 4.81
C ALA A 92 -14.47 3.44 3.64
N LYS A 93 -15.19 2.80 2.68
CA LYS A 93 -15.85 3.51 1.59
C LYS A 93 -16.90 4.51 2.09
N HIS A 94 -17.68 4.13 3.10
CA HIS A 94 -18.65 5.03 3.73
C HIS A 94 -17.96 6.27 4.33
N LEU A 95 -16.91 6.07 5.12
CA LEU A 95 -16.14 7.17 5.70
C LEU A 95 -15.49 8.07 4.65
N THR A 96 -14.91 7.51 3.60
CA THR A 96 -14.23 8.26 2.52
C THR A 96 -15.19 8.96 1.56
N THR A 97 -16.48 8.66 1.65
CA THR A 97 -17.57 9.35 0.95
C THR A 97 -18.45 10.18 1.89
N GLN A 98 -17.82 10.82 2.87
CA GLN A 98 -18.42 11.74 3.83
C GLN A 98 -19.36 11.11 4.86
N ALA A 99 -19.37 9.78 5.01
CA ALA A 99 -20.27 9.05 5.92
C ALA A 99 -21.75 9.45 5.74
N LYS A 100 -22.15 9.71 4.49
CA LYS A 100 -23.51 10.12 4.17
C LYS A 100 -24.44 8.91 4.15
N VAL A 101 -25.50 8.97 4.95
CA VAL A 101 -26.58 7.96 4.94
C VAL A 101 -27.38 8.09 3.64
N PRO A 102 -27.57 7.00 2.87
CA PRO A 102 -28.36 7.04 1.66
C PRO A 102 -29.82 7.45 1.95
N HIS A 103 -30.23 8.62 1.46
CA HIS A 103 -31.59 9.09 1.57
C HIS A 103 -31.92 10.01 0.39
N ARG A 104 -33.18 9.97 -0.09
CA ARG A 104 -33.61 10.71 -1.28
C ARG A 104 -33.56 12.23 -1.09
N TRP A 105 -33.89 12.72 0.11
CA TRP A 105 -34.06 14.13 0.40
C TRP A 105 -33.24 14.64 1.59
N ALA A 106 -32.89 13.74 2.54
CA ALA A 106 -32.16 14.13 3.74
C ALA A 106 -30.65 14.05 3.53
N PHE A 107 -29.93 14.98 4.14
CA PHE A 107 -28.46 15.02 4.19
C PHE A 107 -28.02 14.70 5.63
N VAL A 108 -28.03 13.43 5.96
CA VAL A 108 -27.64 12.94 7.28
C VAL A 108 -26.27 12.26 7.17
N HIS A 109 -25.38 12.56 8.11
CA HIS A 109 -24.07 11.95 8.26
C HIS A 109 -24.03 11.27 9.62
N ASP A 110 -23.76 9.98 9.66
CA ASP A 110 -23.80 9.17 10.90
C ASP A 110 -22.43 9.01 11.57
N HIS A 111 -21.36 9.40 10.86
CA HIS A 111 -19.99 9.40 11.36
C HIS A 111 -19.25 10.65 10.90
N ILE A 112 -18.08 10.88 11.49
CA ILE A 112 -17.10 11.82 10.94
C ILE A 112 -16.54 11.21 9.66
N GLY A 113 -16.87 11.80 8.52
CA GLY A 113 -16.46 11.33 7.20
C GLY A 113 -15.54 12.31 6.47
N TYR A 114 -14.95 11.84 5.39
CA TYR A 114 -13.97 12.57 4.59
C TYR A 114 -14.37 12.56 3.11
N ASN A 115 -14.06 13.63 2.39
CA ASN A 115 -14.24 13.65 0.95
C ASN A 115 -12.95 13.17 0.24
N TYR A 116 -12.71 11.85 0.29
CA TYR A 116 -11.54 11.21 -0.28
C TYR A 116 -11.86 10.38 -1.52
N ARG A 117 -13.02 10.61 -2.11
CA ARG A 117 -13.43 9.91 -3.33
C ARG A 117 -12.54 10.31 -4.51
N MET A 118 -11.96 9.32 -5.18
CA MET A 118 -11.20 9.54 -6.41
C MET A 118 -12.14 10.04 -7.53
N PRO A 119 -11.82 11.14 -8.21
CA PRO A 119 -12.59 11.60 -9.38
C PRO A 119 -12.55 10.58 -10.52
N ASN A 120 -13.63 10.52 -11.31
CA ASN A 120 -13.75 9.55 -12.41
C ASN A 120 -12.65 9.68 -13.47
N ILE A 121 -12.19 10.90 -13.76
CA ILE A 121 -11.08 11.13 -14.70
C ILE A 121 -9.79 10.48 -14.20
N ASN A 122 -9.47 10.67 -12.91
CA ASN A 122 -8.31 10.04 -12.30
C ASN A 122 -8.45 8.50 -12.26
N ALA A 123 -9.65 7.99 -11.95
CA ALA A 123 -9.92 6.56 -11.96
C ALA A 123 -9.77 5.94 -13.36
N ALA A 124 -10.25 6.63 -14.42
CA ALA A 124 -10.08 6.20 -15.80
C ALA A 124 -8.60 6.14 -16.22
N LEU A 125 -7.80 7.15 -15.83
CA LEU A 125 -6.35 7.12 -16.02
C LEU A 125 -5.72 5.93 -15.29
N GLY A 126 -6.16 5.66 -14.06
CA GLY A 126 -5.71 4.51 -13.28
C GLY A 126 -5.98 3.18 -13.97
N CYS A 127 -7.17 2.98 -14.54
CA CYS A 127 -7.50 1.79 -15.31
C CYS A 127 -6.56 1.60 -16.51
N ALA A 128 -6.35 2.64 -17.31
CA ALA A 128 -5.45 2.59 -18.48
C ALA A 128 -3.99 2.30 -18.06
N GLN A 129 -3.55 2.82 -16.93
CA GLN A 129 -2.22 2.55 -16.38
C GLN A 129 -2.10 1.10 -15.85
N MET A 130 -3.13 0.58 -15.19
CA MET A 130 -3.18 -0.81 -14.71
C MET A 130 -3.06 -1.84 -15.84
N GLU A 131 -3.68 -1.60 -17.00
CA GLU A 131 -3.56 -2.44 -18.19
C GLU A 131 -2.10 -2.58 -18.68
N ASN A 132 -1.23 -1.66 -18.30
CA ASN A 132 0.17 -1.63 -18.68
C ASN A 132 1.14 -1.93 -17.53
N LEU A 133 0.64 -2.30 -16.35
CA LEU A 133 1.45 -2.46 -15.13
C LEU A 133 2.61 -3.44 -15.34
N ASP A 134 2.35 -4.61 -15.93
CA ASP A 134 3.38 -5.64 -16.14
C ASP A 134 4.50 -5.13 -17.04
N ARG A 135 4.17 -4.37 -18.07
CA ARG A 135 5.14 -3.73 -18.96
C ARG A 135 6.00 -2.71 -18.21
N TYR A 136 5.39 -1.91 -17.34
CA TYR A 136 6.12 -0.93 -16.55
C TYR A 136 7.05 -1.58 -15.54
N VAL A 137 6.59 -2.63 -14.85
CA VAL A 137 7.39 -3.39 -13.91
C VAL A 137 8.58 -4.04 -14.64
N SER A 138 8.35 -4.71 -15.78
CA SER A 138 9.43 -5.30 -16.59
C SER A 138 10.47 -4.28 -17.01
N ASN A 139 10.05 -3.12 -17.49
CA ASN A 139 10.97 -2.05 -17.90
C ASN A 139 11.80 -1.51 -16.72
N LYS A 140 11.17 -1.34 -15.54
CA LYS A 140 11.89 -0.93 -14.33
C LYS A 140 12.93 -1.97 -13.90
N ARG A 141 12.61 -3.27 -14.01
CA ARG A 141 13.54 -4.35 -13.70
C ARG A 141 14.74 -4.39 -14.67
N GLU A 142 14.50 -4.25 -15.96
CA GLU A 142 15.56 -4.11 -16.96
C GLU A 142 16.46 -2.90 -16.69
N THR A 143 15.87 -1.79 -16.29
CA THR A 143 16.62 -0.58 -15.92
C THR A 143 17.48 -0.82 -14.68
N ALA A 144 16.92 -1.45 -13.66
CA ALA A 144 17.65 -1.80 -12.43
C ALA A 144 18.83 -2.74 -12.73
N GLU A 145 18.65 -3.72 -13.63
CA GLU A 145 19.71 -4.63 -14.03
C GLU A 145 20.87 -3.91 -14.72
N ARG A 146 20.57 -2.95 -15.62
CA ARG A 146 21.59 -2.12 -16.28
C ARG A 146 22.37 -1.27 -15.26
N TYR A 147 21.70 -0.73 -14.25
CA TYR A 147 22.38 -0.01 -13.16
C TYR A 147 23.24 -0.95 -12.33
N ARG A 148 22.72 -2.13 -11.99
CA ARG A 148 23.48 -3.15 -11.23
C ARG A 148 24.77 -3.53 -11.95
N GLU A 149 24.69 -3.79 -13.25
CA GLU A 149 25.84 -4.11 -14.10
C GLU A 149 26.85 -2.96 -14.11
N PHE A 150 26.39 -1.73 -14.37
CA PHE A 150 27.24 -0.56 -14.39
C PHE A 150 27.98 -0.33 -13.06
N PHE A 151 27.24 -0.37 -11.96
CA PHE A 151 27.82 -0.09 -10.63
C PHE A 151 28.64 -1.26 -10.08
N SER A 152 28.52 -2.48 -10.61
CA SER A 152 29.33 -3.63 -10.18
C SER A 152 30.84 -3.43 -10.40
N HIS A 153 31.22 -2.52 -11.28
CA HIS A 153 32.60 -2.20 -11.61
C HIS A 153 33.15 -0.98 -10.87
N ILE A 154 32.34 -0.33 -10.05
CA ILE A 154 32.72 0.89 -9.34
C ILE A 154 33.02 0.53 -7.88
N PRO A 155 34.27 0.65 -7.40
CA PRO A 155 34.60 0.43 -6.00
C PRO A 155 33.79 1.36 -5.08
N ASP A 156 33.47 0.90 -3.90
CA ASP A 156 32.76 1.65 -2.85
C ASP A 156 31.29 2.03 -3.17
N VAL A 157 30.71 1.46 -4.23
CA VAL A 157 29.27 1.59 -4.54
C VAL A 157 28.58 0.26 -4.35
N GLU A 158 27.64 0.20 -3.42
CA GLU A 158 26.77 -0.95 -3.21
C GLU A 158 25.40 -0.70 -3.86
N PHE A 159 24.97 -1.62 -4.72
CA PHE A 159 23.64 -1.57 -5.34
C PHE A 159 22.65 -2.35 -4.48
N VAL A 160 21.57 -1.70 -4.04
CA VAL A 160 20.53 -2.33 -3.25
C VAL A 160 19.75 -3.31 -4.13
N VAL A 161 19.74 -4.57 -3.74
CA VAL A 161 19.06 -5.65 -4.46
C VAL A 161 17.78 -6.07 -3.77
N GLU A 162 16.93 -6.77 -4.49
CA GLU A 162 15.70 -7.37 -3.96
C GLU A 162 16.00 -8.26 -2.74
N PRO A 163 15.20 -8.15 -1.66
CA PRO A 163 15.28 -9.10 -0.55
C PRO A 163 14.95 -10.54 -1.00
N ALA A 164 15.45 -11.52 -0.27
CA ALA A 164 15.12 -12.92 -0.52
C ALA A 164 13.60 -13.16 -0.48
N ASN A 165 13.10 -14.02 -1.38
CA ASN A 165 11.68 -14.36 -1.54
C ASN A 165 10.78 -13.20 -2.00
N SER A 166 11.35 -12.12 -2.52
CA SER A 166 10.60 -11.00 -3.10
C SER A 166 10.77 -10.91 -4.62
N ARG A 167 9.87 -10.22 -5.20
CA ARG A 167 9.86 -9.91 -6.63
C ARG A 167 9.25 -8.55 -6.84
#